data_e656489c161b0f857b59df4f92c1be62
#
_entry.id   e656489c161b0f857b59df4f92c1be62
#
_cell.length_a   1.000
_cell.length_b   1.000
_cell.length_c   1.000
_cell.angle_alpha   90.00
_cell.angle_beta   90.00
_cell.angle_gamma   90.00
#
_symmetry.space_group_name_H-M   'P 1'
#
loop_
_entity.id
_entity.type
_entity.pdbx_description
1 polymer ?
#
loop_
_entity_poly.entity_id
_entity_poly.type
_entity_poly.pdbx_seq_one_letter_code
_entity_poly.pdbx_strand_id
1 'polypeptide(L)'
;MTDASRVLVALRVPVTAPRAFAAFTTEIADWWQPNGLFPFTEGHTGTLAFEPGPDGRLVETYADGSSFVVGHIRTWDPPHRLVLSWRQANFAADQETELHVRFDEVDDDPAALVAPTGSTVQTRVTVEHIGWDRIPREHAARHGFPLPTFQLRFAQWWQELLRGLSDVTHRA
;
A
#
# COMPACT_ATOMS: atom_id res chain seq x y z
N MET A 1 -13.30 -19.88 -5.58
CA MET A 1 -12.19 -19.40 -6.38
C MET A 1 -11.05 -19.04 -5.47
N THR A 2 -9.96 -19.72 -5.65
CA THR A 2 -8.75 -19.41 -4.90
C THR A 2 -8.15 -18.13 -5.46
N ASP A 3 -8.03 -17.14 -4.61
CA ASP A 3 -7.32 -15.91 -4.99
C ASP A 3 -5.82 -16.16 -5.02
N ALA A 4 -5.40 -17.03 -5.92
CA ALA A 4 -4.00 -17.38 -6.07
C ALA A 4 -3.13 -16.19 -6.42
N SER A 5 -3.75 -15.12 -6.93
CA SER A 5 -3.06 -13.89 -7.32
C SER A 5 -3.08 -12.82 -6.24
N ARG A 6 -3.68 -13.09 -5.09
CA ARG A 6 -3.85 -12.11 -4.03
C ARG A 6 -2.63 -12.06 -3.12
N VAL A 7 -2.13 -10.85 -2.90
CA VAL A 7 -1.16 -10.56 -1.84
C VAL A 7 -1.91 -9.91 -0.69
N LEU A 8 -1.82 -10.48 0.51
CA LEU A 8 -2.52 -9.99 1.68
C LEU A 8 -1.53 -9.77 2.81
N VAL A 9 -1.46 -8.54 3.30
CA VAL A 9 -0.59 -8.16 4.41
C VAL A 9 -1.37 -7.27 5.36
N ALA A 10 -1.16 -7.45 6.65
CA ALA A 10 -1.80 -6.63 7.66
C ALA A 10 -0.81 -6.30 8.78
N LEU A 11 -0.95 -5.10 9.34
CA LEU A 11 -0.17 -4.67 10.48
C LEU A 11 -1.04 -3.75 11.35
N ARG A 12 -0.85 -3.81 12.66
CA ARG A 12 -1.49 -2.86 13.58
C ARG A 12 -0.61 -1.65 13.77
N VAL A 13 -1.23 -0.48 13.67
CA VAL A 13 -0.57 0.80 13.97
C VAL A 13 -1.20 1.43 15.20
N PRO A 14 -0.43 2.15 16.05
CA PRO A 14 -0.89 2.57 17.37
C PRO A 14 -1.66 3.89 17.33
N VAL A 15 -2.57 4.05 16.39
CA VAL A 15 -3.35 5.28 16.19
C VAL A 15 -4.78 4.93 15.78
N THR A 16 -5.65 5.93 15.78
CA THR A 16 -7.04 5.78 15.31
C THR A 16 -7.09 5.57 13.79
N ALA A 17 -8.22 5.05 13.31
CA ALA A 17 -8.41 4.85 11.87
C ALA A 17 -8.31 6.16 11.07
N PRO A 18 -8.89 7.29 11.50
CA PRO A 18 -8.69 8.55 10.78
C PRO A 18 -7.21 8.96 10.68
N ARG A 19 -6.45 8.77 11.75
CA ARG A 19 -5.02 9.09 11.73
C ARG A 19 -4.23 8.13 10.83
N ALA A 20 -4.56 6.84 10.88
CA ALA A 20 -3.93 5.84 10.02
C ALA A 20 -4.22 6.12 8.54
N PHE A 21 -5.46 6.46 8.22
CA PHE A 21 -5.85 6.80 6.84
C PHE A 21 -5.10 8.03 6.34
N ALA A 22 -5.00 9.08 7.16
CA ALA A 22 -4.28 10.30 6.82
C ALA A 22 -2.79 10.02 6.60
N ALA A 23 -2.17 9.22 7.48
CA ALA A 23 -0.77 8.85 7.33
C ALA A 23 -0.54 8.05 6.05
N PHE A 24 -1.41 7.09 5.76
CA PHE A 24 -1.28 6.26 4.56
C PHE A 24 -1.38 7.12 3.29
N THR A 25 -2.26 8.08 3.25
CA THR A 25 -2.55 8.87 2.06
C THR A 25 -1.74 10.15 1.97
N THR A 26 -2.01 11.12 2.84
CA THR A 26 -1.38 12.45 2.76
C THR A 26 0.11 12.42 3.10
N GLU A 27 0.54 11.48 3.91
CA GLU A 27 1.92 11.39 4.38
C GLU A 27 2.68 10.23 3.73
N ILE A 28 2.23 9.76 2.58
CA ILE A 28 2.84 8.58 1.94
C ILE A 28 4.34 8.77 1.67
N ALA A 29 4.77 9.98 1.36
CA ALA A 29 6.18 10.25 1.09
C ALA A 29 7.08 10.02 2.32
N ASP A 30 6.50 10.07 3.51
CA ASP A 30 7.28 9.94 4.75
C ASP A 30 7.58 8.48 5.11
N TRP A 31 6.79 7.53 4.61
CA TRP A 31 6.98 6.12 4.98
C TRP A 31 7.23 5.21 3.77
N TRP A 32 6.98 5.66 2.56
CA TRP A 32 7.21 4.86 1.37
C TRP A 32 8.71 4.63 1.16
N GLN A 33 9.11 3.37 0.97
CA GLN A 33 10.50 3.02 0.70
C GLN A 33 10.58 2.32 -0.65
N PRO A 34 11.34 2.88 -1.60
CA PRO A 34 11.53 2.23 -2.89
C PRO A 34 12.20 0.87 -2.74
N ASN A 35 11.82 -0.04 -3.63
CA ASN A 35 12.40 -1.38 -3.69
C ASN A 35 12.97 -1.60 -5.09
N GLY A 36 14.18 -2.13 -5.17
CA GLY A 36 14.86 -2.36 -6.45
C GLY A 36 14.16 -3.38 -7.36
N LEU A 37 13.29 -4.24 -6.80
CA LEU A 37 12.54 -5.22 -7.59
C LEU A 37 11.23 -4.65 -8.16
N PHE A 38 10.66 -3.62 -7.51
CA PHE A 38 9.31 -3.15 -7.85
C PHE A 38 9.26 -1.64 -8.09
N PRO A 39 10.18 -1.07 -8.89
CA PRO A 39 10.10 0.35 -9.21
C PRO A 39 8.88 0.63 -10.10
N PHE A 40 8.29 1.80 -9.98
CA PHE A 40 7.23 2.21 -10.90
C PHE A 40 7.79 2.53 -12.28
N THR A 41 8.90 3.26 -12.31
CA THR A 41 9.64 3.52 -13.54
C THR A 41 11.07 3.00 -13.36
N GLU A 42 11.46 2.10 -14.24
CA GLU A 42 12.77 1.47 -14.14
C GLU A 42 13.90 2.50 -14.20
N GLY A 43 14.83 2.37 -13.27
CA GLY A 43 15.98 3.28 -13.19
C GLY A 43 15.67 4.66 -12.60
N HIS A 44 14.45 4.92 -12.16
CA HIS A 44 14.05 6.20 -11.59
C HIS A 44 13.41 6.00 -10.22
N THR A 45 13.77 6.83 -9.27
CA THR A 45 13.15 6.88 -7.95
C THR A 45 12.62 8.29 -7.72
N GLY A 46 11.34 8.38 -7.42
CA GLY A 46 10.67 9.65 -7.21
C GLY A 46 10.01 9.74 -5.85
N THR A 47 9.17 10.75 -5.70
CA THR A 47 8.37 10.99 -4.49
C THR A 47 6.91 10.72 -4.81
N LEU A 48 6.27 9.90 -3.95
CA LEU A 48 4.86 9.57 -4.10
C LEU A 48 3.97 10.63 -3.44
N ALA A 49 2.85 10.91 -4.07
CA ALA A 49 1.81 11.75 -3.49
C ALA A 49 0.44 11.29 -3.96
N PHE A 50 -0.53 11.31 -3.05
CA PHE A 50 -1.93 11.10 -3.39
C PHE A 50 -2.60 12.44 -3.68
N GLU A 51 -3.36 12.48 -4.76
CA GLU A 51 -4.38 13.50 -4.97
C GLU A 51 -5.65 12.99 -4.29
N PRO A 52 -6.16 13.66 -3.24
CA PRO A 52 -7.26 13.10 -2.46
C PRO A 52 -8.58 13.10 -3.22
N GLY A 53 -9.46 12.20 -2.80
CA GLY A 53 -10.81 12.12 -3.33
C GLY A 53 -11.01 10.99 -4.34
N PRO A 54 -12.28 10.69 -4.69
CA PRO A 54 -12.61 9.53 -5.52
C PRO A 54 -12.14 9.63 -6.97
N ASP A 55 -11.80 10.82 -7.45
CA ASP A 55 -11.24 11.00 -8.79
C ASP A 55 -9.75 11.32 -8.76
N GLY A 56 -9.12 11.15 -7.59
CA GLY A 56 -7.71 11.44 -7.41
C GLY A 56 -6.80 10.35 -7.99
N ARG A 57 -5.51 10.61 -7.93
CA ARG A 57 -4.49 9.72 -8.46
C ARG A 57 -3.37 9.55 -7.45
N LEU A 58 -2.68 8.42 -7.55
CA LEU A 58 -1.38 8.24 -6.90
C LEU A 58 -0.31 8.53 -7.95
N VAL A 59 0.57 9.48 -7.68
CA VAL A 59 1.55 9.99 -8.67
C VAL A 59 2.95 9.94 -8.07
N GLU A 60 3.91 9.45 -8.85
CA GLU A 60 5.33 9.55 -8.53
C GLU A 60 5.94 10.68 -9.35
N THR A 61 6.62 11.61 -8.68
CA THR A 61 7.27 12.76 -9.31
C THR A 61 8.78 12.62 -9.19
N TYR A 62 9.49 12.88 -10.29
CA TYR A 62 10.94 12.71 -10.38
C TYR A 62 11.67 14.04 -10.28
N ALA A 63 12.99 13.98 -10.07
CA ALA A 63 13.83 15.15 -9.89
C ALA A 63 13.83 16.10 -11.10
N ASP A 64 13.61 15.57 -12.31
CA ASP A 64 13.55 16.37 -13.54
C ASP A 64 12.20 17.06 -13.76
N GLY A 65 11.26 16.87 -12.82
CA GLY A 65 9.91 17.45 -12.93
C GLY A 65 8.91 16.57 -13.67
N SER A 66 9.35 15.48 -14.28
CA SER A 66 8.42 14.52 -14.89
C SER A 66 7.70 13.70 -13.81
N SER A 67 6.60 13.07 -14.19
CA SER A 67 5.81 12.27 -13.25
C SER A 67 5.21 11.05 -13.94
N PHE A 68 4.85 10.07 -13.11
CA PHE A 68 4.17 8.87 -13.56
C PHE A 68 2.93 8.63 -12.69
N VAL A 69 1.79 8.39 -13.32
CA VAL A 69 0.56 8.05 -12.61
C VAL A 69 0.58 6.55 -12.30
N VAL A 70 0.72 6.22 -11.02
CA VAL A 70 0.73 4.83 -10.55
C VAL A 70 -0.68 4.24 -10.62
N GLY A 71 -1.68 5.02 -10.24
CA GLY A 71 -3.05 4.55 -10.24
C GLY A 71 -4.08 5.64 -10.07
N HIS A 72 -5.33 5.25 -10.27
CA HIS A 72 -6.50 6.09 -10.10
C HIS A 72 -7.31 5.59 -8.91
N ILE A 73 -7.73 6.50 -8.04
CA ILE A 73 -8.54 6.17 -6.87
C ILE A 73 -9.95 5.83 -7.33
N ARG A 74 -10.40 4.64 -6.99
CA ARG A 74 -11.74 4.13 -7.32
C ARG A 74 -12.70 4.25 -6.14
N THR A 75 -12.18 4.08 -4.91
CA THR A 75 -12.93 4.25 -3.68
C THR A 75 -12.11 5.09 -2.72
N TRP A 76 -12.69 6.18 -2.27
CA TRP A 76 -12.12 7.06 -1.25
C TRP A 76 -13.15 7.19 -0.15
N ASP A 77 -13.02 6.33 0.86
CA ASP A 77 -13.98 6.23 1.96
C ASP A 77 -13.27 6.36 3.30
N PRO A 78 -12.78 7.56 3.65
CA PRO A 78 -12.11 7.74 4.94
C PRO A 78 -13.12 7.63 6.09
N PRO A 79 -12.75 7.04 7.22
CA PRO A 79 -11.43 6.47 7.50
C PRO A 79 -11.36 4.96 7.27
N HIS A 80 -12.25 4.39 6.45
CA HIS A 80 -12.48 2.96 6.40
C HIS A 80 -11.72 2.26 5.27
N ARG A 81 -11.75 2.83 4.07
CA ARG A 81 -11.29 2.09 2.90
C ARG A 81 -10.74 2.98 1.79
N LEU A 82 -9.73 2.45 1.12
CA LEU A 82 -9.13 3.05 -0.07
C LEU A 82 -8.97 1.96 -1.12
N VAL A 83 -9.43 2.21 -2.34
CA VAL A 83 -9.22 1.30 -3.47
C VAL A 83 -8.68 2.12 -4.64
N LEU A 84 -7.62 1.62 -5.25
CA LEU A 84 -7.03 2.28 -6.42
C LEU A 84 -6.50 1.23 -7.40
N SER A 85 -6.46 1.62 -8.67
CA SER A 85 -5.72 0.84 -9.66
C SER A 85 -4.21 1.01 -9.42
N TRP A 86 -3.42 0.08 -9.93
CA TRP A 86 -1.98 0.07 -9.70
C TRP A 86 -1.27 -0.45 -10.93
N ARG A 87 -0.25 0.28 -11.36
CA ARG A 87 0.54 -0.14 -12.51
C ARG A 87 1.98 0.34 -12.39
N GLN A 88 2.85 -0.33 -13.12
CA GLN A 88 4.21 0.13 -13.36
C GLN A 88 4.30 0.70 -14.78
N ALA A 89 5.28 1.54 -15.03
CA ALA A 89 5.43 2.20 -16.33
C ALA A 89 5.63 1.21 -17.49
N ASN A 90 6.16 0.02 -17.20
CA ASN A 90 6.36 -1.03 -18.20
C ASN A 90 5.11 -1.89 -18.46
N PHE A 91 4.00 -1.62 -17.79
CA PHE A 91 2.75 -2.32 -18.08
C PHE A 91 2.18 -1.84 -19.43
N ALA A 92 1.59 -2.77 -20.18
CA ALA A 92 0.83 -2.40 -21.36
C ALA A 92 -0.43 -1.62 -20.96
N ALA A 93 -1.05 -0.93 -21.91
CA ALA A 93 -2.20 -0.07 -21.64
C ALA A 93 -3.37 -0.81 -21.00
N ASP A 94 -3.52 -2.11 -21.31
CA ASP A 94 -4.59 -2.97 -20.79
C ASP A 94 -4.17 -3.75 -19.54
N GLN A 95 -2.96 -3.57 -19.06
CA GLN A 95 -2.44 -4.25 -17.87
C GLN A 95 -2.53 -3.33 -16.66
N GLU A 96 -3.19 -3.78 -15.63
CA GLU A 96 -3.20 -3.11 -14.33
C GLU A 96 -3.55 -4.12 -13.25
N THR A 97 -3.15 -3.80 -12.04
CA THR A 97 -3.54 -4.52 -10.84
C THR A 97 -4.38 -3.59 -9.97
N GLU A 98 -4.83 -4.06 -8.83
CA GLU A 98 -5.71 -3.27 -7.97
C GLU A 98 -5.28 -3.42 -6.51
N LEU A 99 -5.22 -2.29 -5.80
CA LEU A 99 -4.85 -2.23 -4.40
C LEU A 99 -6.07 -1.87 -3.56
N HIS A 100 -6.35 -2.69 -2.56
CA HIS A 100 -7.39 -2.45 -1.57
C HIS A 100 -6.73 -2.26 -0.21
N VAL A 101 -7.07 -1.19 0.49
CA VAL A 101 -6.57 -0.93 1.83
C VAL A 101 -7.75 -0.70 2.76
N ARG A 102 -7.78 -1.41 3.88
CA ARG A 102 -8.80 -1.25 4.92
C ARG A 102 -8.15 -0.81 6.22
N PHE A 103 -8.90 -0.01 6.97
CA PHE A 103 -8.46 0.57 8.23
C PHE A 103 -9.52 0.23 9.28
N ASP A 104 -9.24 -0.80 10.09
CA ASP A 104 -10.20 -1.32 11.07
C ASP A 104 -9.65 -1.07 12.47
N GLU A 105 -10.34 -0.25 13.26
CA GLU A 105 -9.95 -0.06 14.65
C GLU A 105 -10.16 -1.35 15.40
N VAL A 106 -9.17 -1.71 16.21
CA VAL A 106 -9.20 -2.90 17.03
C VAL A 106 -9.06 -2.48 18.48
N ASP A 107 -9.89 -3.09 19.33
CA ASP A 107 -9.82 -2.86 20.75
C ASP A 107 -8.57 -3.54 21.32
N ASP A 108 -8.06 -2.99 22.40
CA ASP A 108 -7.05 -3.65 23.18
C ASP A 108 -7.54 -5.03 23.62
N ASP A 109 -6.57 -5.93 23.79
CA ASP A 109 -6.83 -7.27 24.29
C ASP A 109 -7.67 -7.16 25.58
N PRO A 110 -8.91 -7.67 25.58
CA PRO A 110 -9.74 -7.65 26.77
C PRO A 110 -9.15 -8.45 27.94
N ALA A 111 -8.10 -9.25 27.69
CA ALA A 111 -7.35 -9.94 28.73
C ALA A 111 -6.25 -9.07 29.35
N ALA A 112 -5.99 -7.89 28.83
CA ALA A 112 -5.08 -6.94 29.44
C ALA A 112 -5.71 -6.36 30.68
N LEU A 113 -5.29 -6.85 31.84
CA LEU A 113 -5.84 -6.50 33.16
C LEU A 113 -5.56 -5.08 33.60
N VAL A 114 -4.76 -4.35 32.85
CA VAL A 114 -4.44 -2.97 33.15
C VAL A 114 -4.67 -2.16 31.91
N ALA A 115 -5.77 -1.45 31.86
CA ALA A 115 -5.93 -0.38 30.90
C ALA A 115 -4.94 0.71 31.32
N PRO A 116 -3.85 0.92 30.59
CA PRO A 116 -3.03 2.10 30.85
C PRO A 116 -3.90 3.33 30.64
N THR A 117 -3.68 4.32 31.47
CA THR A 117 -4.30 5.62 31.30
C THR A 117 -3.95 6.15 29.92
N GLY A 118 -4.89 6.14 29.03
CA GLY A 118 -4.67 6.49 27.64
C GLY A 118 -5.19 5.37 26.78
N SER A 119 -6.23 5.63 26.06
CA SER A 119 -6.82 4.74 25.12
C SER A 119 -5.75 4.27 24.13
N THR A 120 -5.43 3.01 24.15
CA THR A 120 -4.57 2.39 23.17
C THR A 120 -5.43 1.88 22.02
N VAL A 121 -6.11 2.80 21.35
CA VAL A 121 -6.76 2.45 20.10
C VAL A 121 -5.68 2.12 19.10
N GLN A 122 -5.77 0.94 18.52
CA GLN A 122 -4.95 0.52 17.41
C GLN A 122 -5.81 0.37 16.17
N THR A 123 -5.21 0.52 15.01
CA THR A 123 -5.88 0.28 13.76
C THR A 123 -5.15 -0.82 13.02
N ARG A 124 -5.89 -1.83 12.59
CA ARG A 124 -5.35 -2.83 11.66
C ARG A 124 -5.43 -2.25 10.26
N VAL A 125 -4.27 -2.06 9.65
CA VAL A 125 -4.17 -1.67 8.24
C VAL A 125 -3.99 -2.94 7.44
N THR A 126 -4.95 -3.26 6.58
CA THR A 126 -4.92 -4.46 5.75
C THR A 126 -4.74 -4.04 4.30
N VAL A 127 -3.69 -4.54 3.68
CA VAL A 127 -3.39 -4.32 2.27
C VAL A 127 -3.64 -5.61 1.51
N GLU A 128 -4.48 -5.50 0.48
CA GLU A 128 -4.77 -6.60 -0.43
C GLU A 128 -4.46 -6.13 -1.85
N HIS A 129 -3.52 -6.79 -2.51
CA HIS A 129 -3.12 -6.46 -3.87
C HIS A 129 -3.50 -7.63 -4.77
N ILE A 130 -4.37 -7.39 -5.74
CA ILE A 130 -4.92 -8.42 -6.61
C ILE A 130 -4.62 -8.13 -8.07
N GLY A 131 -4.67 -9.17 -8.89
CA GLY A 131 -4.54 -9.03 -10.34
C GLY A 131 -3.18 -9.38 -10.91
N TRP A 132 -2.22 -9.79 -10.10
CA TRP A 132 -0.89 -10.14 -10.59
C TRP A 132 -0.88 -11.36 -11.50
N ASP A 133 -1.90 -12.21 -11.45
CA ASP A 133 -2.07 -13.34 -12.37
C ASP A 133 -2.33 -12.89 -13.82
N ARG A 134 -2.75 -11.65 -14.02
CA ARG A 134 -2.95 -11.05 -15.34
C ARG A 134 -1.64 -10.55 -15.95
N ILE A 135 -0.59 -10.45 -15.16
CA ILE A 135 0.72 -10.01 -15.64
C ILE A 135 1.53 -11.26 -15.94
N PRO A 136 1.91 -11.51 -17.21
CA PRO A 136 2.61 -12.73 -17.59
C PRO A 136 3.94 -12.88 -16.83
N ARG A 137 4.34 -14.13 -16.56
CA ARG A 137 5.59 -14.43 -15.86
C ARG A 137 6.80 -13.83 -16.58
N GLU A 138 6.75 -13.78 -17.91
CA GLU A 138 7.82 -13.24 -18.74
C GLU A 138 7.91 -11.72 -18.67
N HIS A 139 6.88 -11.06 -18.13
CA HIS A 139 6.89 -9.61 -18.00
C HIS A 139 7.98 -9.18 -17.02
N ALA A 140 8.66 -8.08 -17.33
CA ALA A 140 9.75 -7.56 -16.50
C ALA A 140 9.34 -7.35 -15.05
N ALA A 141 8.10 -6.90 -14.82
CA ALA A 141 7.58 -6.65 -13.47
C ALA A 141 7.49 -7.93 -12.62
N ARG A 142 7.42 -9.09 -13.25
CA ARG A 142 7.37 -10.39 -12.57
C ARG A 142 8.74 -10.97 -12.30
N HIS A 143 9.81 -10.43 -12.87
CA HIS A 143 11.19 -10.89 -12.70
C HIS A 143 11.38 -12.39 -12.98
N GLY A 144 10.53 -12.98 -13.80
CA GLY A 144 10.57 -14.41 -14.10
C GLY A 144 10.14 -15.30 -12.94
N PHE A 145 9.69 -14.75 -11.85
CA PHE A 145 9.27 -15.53 -10.67
C PHE A 145 7.95 -16.27 -10.93
N PRO A 146 7.85 -17.56 -10.53
CA PRO A 146 6.54 -18.19 -10.40
C PRO A 146 5.63 -17.36 -9.50
N LEU A 147 4.32 -17.43 -9.72
CA LEU A 147 3.37 -16.59 -9.00
C LEU A 147 3.51 -16.70 -7.47
N PRO A 148 3.62 -17.88 -6.85
CA PRO A 148 3.80 -17.96 -5.39
C PRO A 148 5.07 -17.26 -4.89
N THR A 149 6.17 -17.37 -5.64
CA THR A 149 7.42 -16.69 -5.26
C THR A 149 7.28 -15.19 -5.38
N PHE A 150 6.65 -14.71 -6.45
CA PHE A 150 6.39 -13.29 -6.64
C PHE A 150 5.53 -12.73 -5.51
N GLN A 151 4.45 -13.44 -5.17
CA GLN A 151 3.55 -13.03 -4.09
C GLN A 151 4.30 -12.92 -2.75
N LEU A 152 5.17 -13.88 -2.46
CA LEU A 152 5.96 -13.85 -1.23
C LEU A 152 6.87 -12.62 -1.18
N ARG A 153 7.59 -12.34 -2.26
CA ARG A 153 8.50 -11.18 -2.34
C ARG A 153 7.74 -9.87 -2.22
N PHE A 154 6.60 -9.77 -2.87
CA PHE A 154 5.77 -8.58 -2.83
C PHE A 154 5.16 -8.36 -1.44
N ALA A 155 4.73 -9.45 -0.79
CA ALA A 155 4.22 -9.38 0.57
C ALA A 155 5.30 -8.95 1.57
N GLN A 156 6.53 -9.44 1.42
CA GLN A 156 7.66 -9.01 2.25
C GLN A 156 7.90 -7.51 2.14
N TRP A 157 7.85 -6.98 0.93
CA TRP A 157 8.00 -5.55 0.72
C TRP A 157 6.86 -4.76 1.39
N TRP A 158 5.62 -5.19 1.23
CA TRP A 158 4.47 -4.54 1.88
C TRP A 158 4.59 -4.58 3.40
N GLN A 159 5.10 -5.66 3.98
CA GLN A 159 5.34 -5.71 5.43
C GLN A 159 6.35 -4.64 5.86
N GLU A 160 7.41 -4.46 5.12
CA GLU A 160 8.40 -3.42 5.40
C GLU A 160 7.78 -2.02 5.27
N LEU A 161 6.99 -1.80 4.22
CA LEU A 161 6.29 -0.53 4.02
C LEU A 161 5.35 -0.22 5.19
N LEU A 162 4.57 -1.19 5.64
CA LEU A 162 3.64 -0.98 6.75
C LEU A 162 4.38 -0.75 8.07
N ARG A 163 5.55 -1.33 8.27
CA ARG A 163 6.41 -0.99 9.42
C ARG A 163 6.83 0.48 9.37
N GLY A 164 7.19 0.96 8.19
CA GLY A 164 7.48 2.39 8.00
C GLY A 164 6.29 3.27 8.33
N LEU A 165 5.10 2.86 7.91
CA LEU A 165 3.86 3.56 8.27
C LEU A 165 3.65 3.58 9.78
N SER A 166 3.86 2.46 10.46
CA SER A 166 3.76 2.38 11.91
C SER A 166 4.75 3.34 12.59
N ASP A 167 5.99 3.40 12.10
CA ASP A 167 7.01 4.29 12.65
C ASP A 167 6.60 5.76 12.52
N VAL A 168 6.04 6.15 11.40
CA VAL A 168 5.56 7.52 11.17
C VAL A 168 4.44 7.86 12.15
N THR A 169 3.52 6.94 12.38
CA THR A 169 2.40 7.17 13.30
C THR A 169 2.87 7.25 14.76
N HIS A 170 3.97 6.58 15.11
CA HIS A 170 4.56 6.66 16.45
C HIS A 170 5.16 8.04 16.76
N ARG A 171 5.57 8.78 15.75
CA ARG A 171 6.22 10.08 15.91
C ARG A 171 5.24 11.23 16.11
N ALA A 172 3.99 10.99 15.89
CA ALA A 172 2.96 12.04 15.95
C ALA A 172 2.56 12.37 17.38
#